data_a700667cfc01af281bde84840b22584f
#
_entry.id   a700667cfc01af281bde84840b22584f
#
_cell.length_a   1.000
_cell.length_b   1.000
_cell.length_c   1.000
_cell.angle_alpha   90.00
_cell.angle_beta   90.00
_cell.angle_gamma   90.00
#
_symmetry.space_group_name_H-M   'P 1'
#
loop_
_entity.id
_entity.type
_entity.pdbx_description
1 polymer ?
#
loop_
_entity_poly.entity_id
_entity_poly.type
_entity_poly.pdbx_seq_one_letter_code
_entity_poly.pdbx_strand_id
1 'polypeptide(L)'
;MREILPGIFTWGSTYADRPWDLNGYAIRLDGCTVLVDPPAPAEDDWPSFDVIKPITKIVLTNRDHIRDVEVFRARFGAHLVAGADEVKQLAPITIDEAVREGDLIAGALHVIHLPGKSAGEMGLYFDPAYHAISREMGGILLLGDAIIGNPPGALSLIPELKLDDSPRLKRSLRKLLDYDFDVLLLCDGQAVLSGGKRKVAEFLNTLA
;
A
#
# COMPACT_ATOMS: atom_id res chain seq x y z
N MET A 1 4.70 8.26 14.22
CA MET A 1 4.83 6.92 13.58
C MET A 1 4.80 5.83 14.65
N ARG A 2 4.16 4.68 14.41
CA ARG A 2 4.09 3.55 15.36
C ARG A 2 4.34 2.23 14.65
N GLU A 3 4.99 1.29 15.33
CA GLU A 3 5.11 -0.10 14.88
C GLU A 3 3.79 -0.83 15.18
N ILE A 4 3.22 -1.48 14.15
CA ILE A 4 1.96 -2.20 14.23
C ILE A 4 2.12 -3.72 14.16
N LEU A 5 3.21 -4.15 13.54
CA LEU A 5 3.67 -5.54 13.44
C LEU A 5 5.20 -5.52 13.42
N PRO A 6 5.90 -6.59 13.79
CA PRO A 6 7.37 -6.61 13.74
C PRO A 6 7.90 -6.13 12.39
N GLY A 7 8.69 -5.04 12.40
CA GLY A 7 9.27 -4.43 11.20
C GLY A 7 8.29 -3.66 10.30
N ILE A 8 7.03 -3.52 10.68
CA ILE A 8 6.03 -2.77 9.91
C ILE A 8 5.50 -1.61 10.74
N PHE A 9 5.69 -0.42 10.20
CA PHE A 9 5.31 0.84 10.84
C PHE A 9 4.23 1.53 10.03
N THR A 10 3.40 2.30 10.71
CA THR A 10 2.40 3.15 10.08
C THR A 10 2.36 4.53 10.73
N TRP A 11 1.98 5.50 9.94
CA TRP A 11 1.57 6.83 10.36
C TRP A 11 0.43 7.27 9.48
N GLY A 12 -0.30 8.25 9.90
CA GLY A 12 -1.46 8.73 9.15
C GLY A 12 -1.62 10.23 9.24
N SER A 13 -2.37 10.74 8.28
CA SER A 13 -2.85 12.12 8.29
C SER A 13 -4.36 12.11 8.16
N THR A 14 -5.02 12.89 9.02
CA THR A 14 -6.45 13.13 8.96
C THR A 14 -6.69 14.44 8.21
N TYR A 15 -7.49 14.40 7.17
CA TYR A 15 -7.86 15.60 6.40
C TYR A 15 -9.32 15.96 6.69
N ALA A 16 -9.59 17.25 6.87
CA ALA A 16 -10.93 17.74 7.22
C ALA A 16 -12.00 17.44 6.16
N ASP A 17 -11.59 17.23 4.91
CA ASP A 17 -12.45 16.96 3.76
C ASP A 17 -12.65 15.47 3.49
N ARG A 18 -12.05 14.58 4.30
CA ARG A 18 -12.14 13.12 4.14
C ARG A 18 -12.70 12.47 5.40
N PRO A 19 -13.61 11.51 5.26
CA PRO A 19 -14.21 10.80 6.40
C PRO A 19 -13.33 9.66 6.94
N TRP A 20 -12.10 9.48 6.44
CA TRP A 20 -11.15 8.46 6.89
C TRP A 20 -9.72 8.94 6.82
N ASP A 21 -8.85 8.30 7.60
CA ASP A 21 -7.43 8.59 7.64
C ASP A 21 -6.71 8.06 6.40
N LEU A 22 -5.68 8.79 5.97
CA LEU A 22 -4.70 8.32 5.00
C LEU A 22 -3.53 7.69 5.76
N ASN A 23 -3.20 6.44 5.45
CA ASN A 23 -2.10 5.73 6.07
C ASN A 23 -0.89 5.65 5.12
N GLY A 24 0.30 5.93 5.66
CA GLY A 24 1.55 5.51 5.08
C GLY A 24 2.10 4.29 5.81
N TYR A 25 2.85 3.47 5.11
CA TYR A 25 3.51 2.32 5.71
C TYR A 25 5.01 2.35 5.45
N ALA A 26 5.79 1.90 6.44
CA ALA A 26 7.19 1.59 6.28
C ALA A 26 7.39 0.10 6.57
N ILE A 27 7.96 -0.62 5.61
CA ILE A 27 8.24 -2.05 5.69
C ILE A 27 9.75 -2.19 5.78
N ARG A 28 10.24 -2.58 6.95
CA ARG A 28 11.64 -2.83 7.19
C ARG A 28 11.97 -4.25 6.73
N LEU A 29 12.81 -4.34 5.72
CA LEU A 29 13.35 -5.56 5.16
C LEU A 29 14.79 -5.77 5.60
N ASP A 30 15.39 -6.90 5.21
CA ASP A 30 16.80 -7.14 5.45
C ASP A 30 17.64 -6.14 4.62
N GLY A 31 18.32 -5.26 5.32
CA GLY A 31 19.20 -4.24 4.73
C GLY A 31 18.52 -2.98 4.17
N CYS A 32 17.20 -2.86 4.16
CA CYS A 32 16.53 -1.64 3.67
C CYS A 32 15.11 -1.47 4.21
N THR A 33 14.58 -0.25 4.07
CA THR A 33 13.18 0.05 4.34
C THR A 33 12.50 0.59 3.08
N VAL A 34 11.29 0.11 2.82
CA VAL A 34 10.42 0.57 1.75
C VAL A 34 9.27 1.35 2.36
N LEU A 35 9.05 2.58 1.90
CA LEU A 35 7.83 3.34 2.22
C LEU A 35 6.75 3.07 1.17
N VAL A 36 5.50 3.03 1.60
CA VAL A 36 4.35 2.88 0.70
C VAL A 36 3.35 4.00 0.96
N ASP A 37 3.00 4.72 -0.09
CA ASP A 37 2.02 5.81 -0.12
C ASP A 37 2.19 6.83 1.02
N PRO A 38 3.37 7.41 1.23
CA PRO A 38 3.68 8.18 2.43
C PRO A 38 2.97 9.54 2.45
N PRO A 39 1.99 9.77 3.37
CA PRO A 39 1.50 11.11 3.66
C PRO A 39 2.49 11.86 4.54
N ALA A 40 2.39 13.20 4.61
CA ALA A 40 3.22 13.99 5.52
C ALA A 40 3.08 13.46 6.96
N PRO A 41 4.20 13.21 7.66
CA PRO A 41 4.14 12.87 9.06
C PRO A 41 3.95 14.15 9.89
N ALA A 42 3.50 13.99 11.14
CA ALA A 42 3.60 15.08 12.10
C ALA A 42 5.09 15.49 12.28
N GLU A 43 5.34 16.76 12.63
CA GLU A 43 6.72 17.28 12.76
C GLU A 43 7.55 16.45 13.75
N ASP A 44 6.93 16.05 14.86
CA ASP A 44 7.56 15.23 15.90
C ASP A 44 7.81 13.77 15.50
N ASP A 45 7.26 13.33 14.39
CA ASP A 45 7.45 11.95 13.89
C ASP A 45 8.73 11.77 13.04
N TRP A 46 9.32 12.85 12.52
CA TRP A 46 10.49 12.77 11.66
C TRP A 46 11.67 12.00 12.25
N PRO A 47 12.02 12.14 13.56
CA PRO A 47 13.10 11.36 14.16
C PRO A 47 12.86 9.84 14.11
N SER A 48 11.61 9.40 14.08
CA SER A 48 11.26 7.97 14.00
C SER A 48 11.67 7.34 12.67
N PHE A 49 11.73 8.12 11.58
CA PHE A 49 12.23 7.63 10.30
C PHE A 49 13.75 7.41 10.29
N ASP A 50 14.50 8.10 11.16
CA ASP A 50 15.95 7.90 11.26
C ASP A 50 16.29 6.54 11.88
N VAL A 51 15.39 5.96 12.68
CA VAL A 51 15.57 4.64 13.33
C VAL A 51 15.41 3.48 12.33
N ILE A 52 14.65 3.69 11.25
CA ILE A 52 14.35 2.65 10.25
C ILE A 52 15.17 2.78 8.96
N LYS A 53 16.24 3.59 8.97
CA LYS A 53 17.15 3.73 7.82
C LYS A 53 17.94 2.43 7.57
N PRO A 54 18.42 2.19 6.32
CA PRO A 54 18.27 3.06 5.15
C PRO A 54 16.88 2.92 4.50
N ILE A 55 16.24 4.05 4.18
CA ILE A 55 15.02 4.09 3.37
C ILE A 55 15.46 4.21 1.91
N THR A 56 15.21 3.18 1.11
CA THR A 56 15.78 3.08 -0.24
C THR A 56 14.75 3.20 -1.35
N LYS A 57 13.49 2.89 -1.05
CA LYS A 57 12.41 2.95 -2.04
C LYS A 57 11.15 3.59 -1.44
N ILE A 58 10.41 4.27 -2.30
CA ILE A 58 9.07 4.78 -2.03
C ILE A 58 8.16 4.23 -3.12
N VAL A 59 7.13 3.50 -2.75
CA VAL A 59 6.17 2.89 -3.65
C VAL A 59 4.90 3.71 -3.67
N LEU A 60 4.42 4.05 -4.87
CA LEU A 60 3.11 4.63 -5.12
C LEU A 60 2.19 3.54 -5.66
N THR A 61 1.14 3.20 -4.93
CA THR A 61 0.20 2.14 -5.34
C THR A 61 -0.68 2.59 -6.50
N ASN A 62 -0.93 3.88 -6.64
CA ASN A 62 -1.67 4.49 -7.74
C ASN A 62 -1.35 5.99 -7.89
N ARG A 63 -1.90 6.60 -8.94
CA ARG A 63 -1.66 8.01 -9.30
C ARG A 63 -2.18 9.05 -8.29
N ASP A 64 -3.16 8.70 -7.47
CA ASP A 64 -3.75 9.63 -6.51
C ASP A 64 -3.00 9.60 -5.16
N HIS A 65 -2.04 8.68 -5.00
CA HIS A 65 -1.24 8.51 -3.79
C HIS A 65 0.15 9.18 -3.87
N ILE A 66 0.31 10.19 -4.74
CA ILE A 66 1.52 11.03 -4.80
C ILE A 66 1.81 11.64 -3.41
N ARG A 67 0.78 12.19 -2.78
CA ARG A 67 0.84 12.73 -1.41
C ARG A 67 2.11 13.59 -1.20
N ASP A 68 2.90 13.30 -0.19
CA ASP A 68 4.10 14.06 0.18
C ASP A 68 5.41 13.36 -0.26
N VAL A 69 5.36 12.53 -1.30
CA VAL A 69 6.47 11.69 -1.77
C VAL A 69 7.77 12.47 -2.02
N GLU A 70 7.69 13.68 -2.56
CA GLU A 70 8.88 14.50 -2.87
C GLU A 70 9.62 14.94 -1.59
N VAL A 71 8.93 15.16 -0.48
CA VAL A 71 9.55 15.47 0.80
C VAL A 71 10.39 14.29 1.30
N PHE A 72 9.84 13.08 1.22
CA PHE A 72 10.55 11.86 1.59
C PHE A 72 11.71 11.56 0.63
N ARG A 73 11.49 11.73 -0.67
CA ARG A 73 12.53 11.56 -1.67
C ARG A 73 13.71 12.50 -1.44
N ALA A 74 13.44 13.78 -1.22
CA ALA A 74 14.48 14.78 -0.95
C ALA A 74 15.25 14.48 0.35
N ARG A 75 14.57 13.97 1.39
CA ARG A 75 15.18 13.68 2.68
C ARG A 75 16.04 12.41 2.67
N PHE A 76 15.60 11.36 1.98
CA PHE A 76 16.23 10.03 2.08
C PHE A 76 16.96 9.60 0.80
N GLY A 77 16.81 10.31 -0.32
CA GLY A 77 17.39 9.91 -1.61
C GLY A 77 16.77 8.61 -2.14
N ALA A 78 15.56 8.27 -1.72
CA ALA A 78 14.90 7.02 -2.07
C ALA A 78 14.40 7.03 -3.51
N HIS A 79 14.45 5.86 -4.18
CA HIS A 79 13.92 5.68 -5.53
C HIS A 79 12.40 5.56 -5.52
N LEU A 80 11.74 6.26 -6.44
CA LEU A 80 10.30 6.16 -6.64
C LEU A 80 9.95 4.97 -7.52
N VAL A 81 9.01 4.16 -7.04
CA VAL A 81 8.50 2.96 -7.70
C VAL A 81 7.00 3.11 -7.93
N ALA A 82 6.53 2.83 -9.14
CA ALA A 82 5.09 2.85 -9.46
C ALA A 82 4.74 1.79 -10.51
N GLY A 83 3.46 1.46 -10.60
CA GLY A 83 2.95 0.60 -11.66
C GLY A 83 3.26 1.19 -13.06
N ALA A 84 3.76 0.37 -13.97
CA ALA A 84 4.20 0.82 -15.29
C ALA A 84 3.10 1.57 -16.08
N ASP A 85 1.85 1.19 -15.89
CA ASP A 85 0.70 1.80 -16.56
C ASP A 85 0.26 3.13 -15.91
N GLU A 86 0.84 3.51 -14.74
CA GLU A 86 0.63 4.80 -14.07
C GLU A 86 1.65 5.86 -14.45
N VAL A 87 2.84 5.47 -14.89
CA VAL A 87 4.00 6.38 -15.04
C VAL A 87 3.66 7.67 -15.81
N LYS A 88 2.88 7.55 -16.90
CA LYS A 88 2.51 8.73 -17.70
C LYS A 88 1.58 9.69 -16.95
N GLN A 89 0.76 9.17 -16.04
CA GLN A 89 -0.23 9.95 -15.30
C GLN A 89 0.38 10.59 -14.05
N LEU A 90 1.56 10.13 -13.63
CA LEU A 90 2.30 10.66 -12.50
C LEU A 90 3.14 11.90 -12.87
N ALA A 91 3.26 12.23 -14.16
CA ALA A 91 3.98 13.43 -14.58
C ALA A 91 3.45 14.71 -13.88
N PRO A 92 4.31 15.65 -13.44
CA PRO A 92 5.75 15.76 -13.77
C PRO A 92 6.70 14.96 -12.86
N ILE A 93 6.21 14.14 -11.94
CA ILE A 93 7.06 13.35 -11.04
C ILE A 93 7.81 12.29 -11.85
N THR A 94 9.12 12.20 -11.63
CA THR A 94 9.96 11.18 -12.26
C THR A 94 9.91 9.89 -11.46
N ILE A 95 9.48 8.81 -12.10
CA ILE A 95 9.51 7.45 -11.55
C ILE A 95 10.83 6.80 -11.93
N ASP A 96 11.56 6.29 -10.93
CA ASP A 96 12.86 5.66 -11.12
C ASP A 96 12.74 4.20 -11.53
N GLU A 97 11.66 3.52 -11.07
CA GLU A 97 11.41 2.10 -11.35
C GLU A 97 9.93 1.86 -11.66
N ALA A 98 9.65 1.36 -12.85
CA ALA A 98 8.30 1.00 -13.29
C ALA A 98 8.11 -0.51 -13.17
N VAL A 99 7.12 -0.95 -12.37
CA VAL A 99 6.88 -2.36 -12.05
C VAL A 99 5.58 -2.88 -12.66
N ARG A 100 5.49 -4.21 -12.83
CA ARG A 100 4.37 -4.94 -13.41
C ARG A 100 3.94 -6.10 -12.52
N GLU A 101 2.85 -6.75 -12.90
CA GLU A 101 2.38 -8.00 -12.27
C GLU A 101 3.52 -8.99 -12.09
N GLY A 102 3.69 -9.49 -10.87
CA GLY A 102 4.68 -10.50 -10.51
C GLY A 102 6.09 -9.99 -10.24
N ASP A 103 6.39 -8.72 -10.47
CA ASP A 103 7.68 -8.14 -10.11
C ASP A 103 7.87 -8.12 -8.60
N LEU A 104 9.14 -8.10 -8.17
CA LEU A 104 9.54 -8.02 -6.77
C LEU A 104 10.19 -6.68 -6.46
N ILE A 105 9.55 -5.86 -5.63
CA ILE A 105 10.14 -4.62 -5.12
C ILE A 105 11.03 -4.97 -3.93
N ALA A 106 12.28 -4.48 -3.96
CA ALA A 106 13.30 -4.76 -2.94
C ALA A 106 13.50 -6.27 -2.65
N GLY A 107 13.21 -7.13 -3.63
CA GLY A 107 13.36 -8.59 -3.51
C GLY A 107 12.32 -9.27 -2.59
N ALA A 108 11.32 -8.56 -2.11
CA ALA A 108 10.40 -9.03 -1.06
C ALA A 108 8.92 -8.78 -1.35
N LEU A 109 8.56 -7.60 -1.87
CA LEU A 109 7.18 -7.21 -2.06
C LEU A 109 6.71 -7.63 -3.46
N HIS A 110 5.84 -8.62 -3.54
CA HIS A 110 5.24 -9.07 -4.79
C HIS A 110 4.20 -8.07 -5.28
N VAL A 111 4.34 -7.63 -6.52
CA VAL A 111 3.40 -6.72 -7.17
C VAL A 111 2.20 -7.48 -7.69
N ILE A 112 1.01 -7.04 -7.31
CA ILE A 112 -0.28 -7.52 -7.81
C ILE A 112 -0.94 -6.38 -8.59
N HIS A 113 -1.05 -6.48 -9.90
CA HIS A 113 -1.71 -5.47 -10.72
C HIS A 113 -3.23 -5.56 -10.58
N LEU A 114 -3.86 -4.48 -10.12
CA LEU A 114 -5.30 -4.41 -9.79
C LEU A 114 -6.02 -3.31 -10.58
N PRO A 115 -5.98 -3.36 -11.93
CA PRO A 115 -6.52 -2.27 -12.75
C PRO A 115 -8.04 -2.13 -12.58
N GLY A 116 -8.48 -0.88 -12.68
CA GLY A 116 -9.89 -0.52 -12.64
C GLY A 116 -10.20 0.69 -11.77
N LYS A 117 -9.45 0.93 -10.68
CA LYS A 117 -9.44 2.23 -10.02
C LYS A 117 -8.64 3.21 -10.87
N SER A 118 -7.47 2.78 -11.28
CA SER A 118 -6.63 3.42 -12.29
C SER A 118 -5.99 2.34 -13.17
N ALA A 119 -5.26 2.74 -14.20
CA ALA A 119 -4.65 1.79 -15.14
C ALA A 119 -3.55 0.95 -14.48
N GLY A 120 -2.75 1.55 -13.61
CA GLY A 120 -1.62 0.93 -12.95
C GLY A 120 -1.80 0.73 -11.45
N GLU A 121 -3.03 0.77 -10.93
CA GLU A 121 -3.32 0.41 -9.54
C GLU A 121 -2.69 -0.93 -9.18
N MET A 122 -2.00 -1.00 -8.04
CA MET A 122 -1.37 -2.22 -7.58
C MET A 122 -1.55 -2.46 -6.08
N GLY A 123 -1.59 -3.72 -5.71
CA GLY A 123 -1.39 -4.19 -4.35
C GLY A 123 0.01 -4.78 -4.18
N LEU A 124 0.43 -4.94 -2.94
CA LEU A 124 1.70 -5.55 -2.58
C LEU A 124 1.43 -6.73 -1.65
N TYR A 125 1.95 -7.90 -2.02
CA TYR A 125 1.94 -9.07 -1.13
C TYR A 125 3.33 -9.29 -0.56
N PHE A 126 3.37 -9.58 0.73
CA PHE A 126 4.59 -9.79 1.47
C PHE A 126 4.43 -11.00 2.39
N ASP A 127 5.35 -11.95 2.29
CA ASP A 127 5.42 -13.08 3.22
C ASP A 127 6.56 -12.87 4.23
N PRO A 128 6.24 -12.54 5.48
CA PRO A 128 7.26 -12.25 6.49
C PRO A 128 8.09 -13.48 6.89
N ALA A 129 7.64 -14.69 6.58
CA ALA A 129 8.40 -15.90 6.88
C ALA A 129 9.70 -16.01 6.05
N TYR A 130 9.71 -15.46 4.84
CA TYR A 130 10.89 -15.44 3.97
C TYR A 130 11.92 -14.38 4.36
N HIS A 131 11.57 -13.42 5.23
CA HIS A 131 12.39 -12.24 5.53
C HIS A 131 12.84 -12.17 6.99
N ALA A 132 12.81 -13.29 7.72
CA ALA A 132 13.22 -13.39 9.13
C ALA A 132 12.51 -12.40 10.10
N ILE A 133 11.43 -11.74 9.66
CA ILE A 133 10.67 -10.78 10.45
C ILE A 133 9.79 -11.51 11.46
N SER A 134 9.08 -12.53 11.05
CA SER A 134 8.35 -13.44 11.92
C SER A 134 7.99 -14.72 11.18
N ARG A 135 8.29 -15.89 11.78
CA ARG A 135 7.89 -17.19 11.22
C ARG A 135 6.44 -17.59 11.60
N GLU A 136 5.86 -16.87 12.51
CA GLU A 136 4.52 -17.15 13.05
C GLU A 136 3.44 -16.26 12.45
N MET A 137 3.85 -15.22 11.72
CA MET A 137 2.94 -14.27 11.11
C MET A 137 2.58 -14.73 9.70
N GLY A 138 1.28 -14.81 9.39
CA GLY A 138 0.79 -15.07 8.05
C GLY A 138 1.15 -13.97 7.06
N GLY A 139 0.93 -14.21 5.77
CA GLY A 139 1.19 -13.24 4.72
C GLY A 139 0.48 -11.91 4.96
N ILE A 140 1.02 -10.85 4.39
CA ILE A 140 0.51 -9.50 4.48
C ILE A 140 0.15 -9.01 3.08
N LEU A 141 -1.06 -8.51 2.93
CA LEU A 141 -1.52 -7.82 1.75
C LEU A 141 -1.65 -6.33 2.05
N LEU A 142 -1.06 -5.48 1.20
CA LEU A 142 -1.17 -4.03 1.29
C LEU A 142 -1.85 -3.50 0.03
N LEU A 143 -2.89 -2.69 0.21
CA LEU A 143 -3.68 -2.12 -0.88
C LEU A 143 -3.76 -0.60 -0.79
N GLY A 144 -3.74 0.05 -1.95
CA GLY A 144 -4.10 1.45 -2.12
C GLY A 144 -5.62 1.64 -2.14
N ASP A 145 -6.13 2.27 -3.20
CA ASP A 145 -7.55 2.58 -3.35
C ASP A 145 -8.41 1.43 -3.88
N ALA A 146 -7.79 0.30 -4.25
CA ALA A 146 -8.52 -0.86 -4.76
C ALA A 146 -9.58 -1.38 -3.78
N ILE A 147 -9.27 -1.32 -2.48
CA ILE A 147 -10.20 -1.55 -1.35
C ILE A 147 -9.81 -0.59 -0.24
N ILE A 148 -10.78 0.01 0.43
CA ILE A 148 -10.57 0.87 1.60
C ILE A 148 -11.23 0.31 2.85
N GLY A 149 -10.70 0.67 4.03
CA GLY A 149 -11.20 0.26 5.35
C GLY A 149 -12.20 1.27 5.93
N ASN A 150 -13.25 1.57 5.20
CA ASN A 150 -14.27 2.54 5.63
C ASN A 150 -15.69 2.03 5.28
N PRO A 151 -16.68 2.12 6.20
CA PRO A 151 -16.54 2.58 7.59
C PRO A 151 -15.66 1.64 8.44
N PRO A 152 -15.17 2.11 9.61
CA PRO A 152 -14.35 1.27 10.50
C PRO A 152 -14.97 -0.11 10.74
N GLY A 153 -14.17 -1.16 10.59
CA GLY A 153 -14.62 -2.55 10.71
C GLY A 153 -15.23 -3.13 9.42
N ALA A 154 -15.41 -2.37 8.36
CA ALA A 154 -15.90 -2.85 7.07
C ALA A 154 -14.89 -2.55 5.93
N LEU A 155 -15.05 -3.26 4.81
CA LEU A 155 -14.35 -2.97 3.56
C LEU A 155 -15.34 -2.36 2.56
N SER A 156 -14.85 -1.44 1.74
CA SER A 156 -15.63 -0.86 0.65
C SER A 156 -14.76 -0.50 -0.55
N LEU A 157 -15.39 -0.24 -1.69
CA LEU A 157 -14.76 0.48 -2.80
C LEU A 157 -14.85 1.98 -2.53
N ILE A 158 -13.93 2.75 -3.10
CA ILE A 158 -14.08 4.20 -3.18
C ILE A 158 -15.30 4.56 -4.06
N PRO A 159 -15.82 5.80 -3.97
CA PRO A 159 -16.95 6.23 -4.80
C PRO A 159 -16.73 5.95 -6.29
N GLU A 160 -17.75 5.46 -6.99
CA GLU A 160 -17.66 5.01 -8.38
C GLU A 160 -17.12 6.08 -9.34
N LEU A 161 -17.40 7.36 -9.06
CA LEU A 161 -16.88 8.50 -9.81
C LEU A 161 -15.35 8.62 -9.81
N LYS A 162 -14.68 7.93 -8.89
CA LYS A 162 -13.22 7.89 -8.78
C LYS A 162 -12.60 6.65 -9.41
N LEU A 163 -13.42 5.76 -9.97
CA LEU A 163 -12.98 4.54 -10.63
C LEU A 163 -12.93 4.76 -12.15
N ASP A 164 -11.85 4.35 -12.80
CA ASP A 164 -11.74 4.38 -14.27
C ASP A 164 -12.62 3.28 -14.90
N ASP A 165 -12.70 2.09 -14.27
CA ASP A 165 -13.47 0.93 -14.76
C ASP A 165 -13.86 0.04 -13.57
N SER A 166 -15.04 0.30 -12.99
CA SER A 166 -15.56 -0.46 -11.85
C SER A 166 -15.70 -1.97 -12.12
N PRO A 167 -16.27 -2.42 -13.27
CA PRO A 167 -16.31 -3.83 -13.61
C PRO A 167 -14.91 -4.49 -13.70
N ARG A 168 -13.92 -3.78 -14.23
CA ARG A 168 -12.54 -4.26 -14.31
C ARG A 168 -11.92 -4.40 -12.92
N LEU A 169 -12.12 -3.41 -12.05
CA LEU A 169 -11.66 -3.48 -10.66
C LEU A 169 -12.23 -4.71 -9.96
N LYS A 170 -13.54 -4.90 -10.01
CA LYS A 170 -14.20 -6.06 -9.37
C LYS A 170 -13.65 -7.41 -9.87
N ARG A 171 -13.30 -7.51 -11.16
CA ARG A 171 -12.64 -8.71 -11.71
C ARG A 171 -11.21 -8.85 -11.19
N SER A 172 -10.43 -7.77 -11.19
CA SER A 172 -9.03 -7.81 -10.78
C SER A 172 -8.87 -8.14 -9.28
N LEU A 173 -9.78 -7.67 -8.44
CA LEU A 173 -9.77 -7.96 -7.00
C LEU A 173 -9.88 -9.46 -6.66
N ARG A 174 -10.46 -10.27 -7.55
CA ARG A 174 -10.56 -11.73 -7.30
C ARG A 174 -9.20 -12.41 -7.23
N LYS A 175 -8.16 -11.88 -7.88
CA LYS A 175 -6.78 -12.37 -7.78
C LYS A 175 -6.26 -12.37 -6.34
N LEU A 176 -6.78 -11.48 -5.47
CA LEU A 176 -6.33 -11.40 -4.09
C LEU A 176 -6.55 -12.70 -3.32
N LEU A 177 -7.54 -13.51 -3.71
CA LEU A 177 -7.83 -14.79 -3.07
C LEU A 177 -6.80 -15.88 -3.39
N ASP A 178 -5.97 -15.70 -4.42
CA ASP A 178 -4.90 -16.61 -4.78
C ASP A 178 -3.69 -16.52 -3.83
N TYR A 179 -3.62 -15.43 -3.03
CA TYR A 179 -2.57 -15.20 -2.04
C TYR A 179 -2.99 -15.67 -0.65
N ASP A 180 -2.04 -16.15 0.14
CA ASP A 180 -2.30 -16.57 1.53
C ASP A 180 -1.85 -15.47 2.49
N PHE A 181 -2.82 -14.71 3.02
CA PHE A 181 -2.57 -13.59 3.94
C PHE A 181 -3.57 -13.58 5.09
N ASP A 182 -3.08 -13.16 6.25
CA ASP A 182 -3.91 -12.92 7.43
C ASP A 182 -4.06 -11.43 7.73
N VAL A 183 -3.07 -10.63 7.35
CA VAL A 183 -3.05 -9.19 7.55
C VAL A 183 -3.42 -8.46 6.26
N LEU A 184 -4.29 -7.46 6.37
CA LEU A 184 -4.64 -6.55 5.28
C LEU A 184 -4.35 -5.11 5.71
N LEU A 185 -3.32 -4.52 5.14
CA LEU A 185 -2.96 -3.13 5.31
C LEU A 185 -3.64 -2.28 4.24
N LEU A 186 -4.25 -1.19 4.63
CA LEU A 186 -5.02 -0.32 3.74
C LEU A 186 -4.48 1.10 3.82
N CYS A 187 -4.13 1.68 2.69
CA CYS A 187 -3.63 3.05 2.63
C CYS A 187 -4.71 4.09 2.91
N ASP A 188 -5.98 3.66 2.85
CA ASP A 188 -7.14 4.48 3.19
C ASP A 188 -8.05 3.74 4.19
N GLY A 189 -8.27 4.36 5.37
CA GLY A 189 -9.12 3.83 6.42
C GLY A 189 -8.46 2.78 7.33
N GLN A 190 -9.27 1.91 7.95
CA GLN A 190 -8.83 1.00 9.00
C GLN A 190 -8.24 -0.29 8.43
N ALA A 191 -6.99 -0.62 8.80
CA ALA A 191 -6.36 -1.91 8.50
C ALA A 191 -7.01 -3.07 9.27
N VAL A 192 -6.84 -4.30 8.74
CA VAL A 192 -7.31 -5.56 9.34
C VAL A 192 -6.08 -6.38 9.72
N LEU A 193 -5.78 -6.49 11.02
CA LEU A 193 -4.56 -7.12 11.50
C LEU A 193 -4.67 -8.63 11.71
N SER A 194 -5.86 -9.22 11.51
CA SER A 194 -6.11 -10.66 11.53
C SER A 194 -7.40 -11.00 10.77
N GLY A 195 -7.44 -12.14 10.10
CA GLY A 195 -8.58 -12.60 9.30
C GLY A 195 -8.76 -11.83 7.99
N GLY A 196 -7.71 -11.17 7.48
CA GLY A 196 -7.76 -10.32 6.29
C GLY A 196 -8.29 -11.03 5.06
N LYS A 197 -7.79 -12.23 4.76
CA LYS A 197 -8.25 -13.01 3.59
C LYS A 197 -9.72 -13.34 3.64
N ARG A 198 -10.20 -13.79 4.81
CA ARG A 198 -11.62 -14.09 5.02
C ARG A 198 -12.47 -12.84 4.80
N LYS A 199 -12.05 -11.68 5.35
CA LYS A 199 -12.78 -10.43 5.22
C LYS A 199 -12.84 -9.94 3.78
N VAL A 200 -11.74 -10.09 3.01
CA VAL A 200 -11.72 -9.80 1.56
C VAL A 200 -12.67 -10.75 0.82
N ALA A 201 -12.66 -12.05 1.12
CA ALA A 201 -13.56 -13.00 0.47
C ALA A 201 -15.05 -12.67 0.73
N GLU A 202 -15.41 -12.35 1.99
CA GLU A 202 -16.75 -11.91 2.36
C GLU A 202 -17.15 -10.64 1.61
N PHE A 203 -16.25 -9.65 1.55
CA PHE A 203 -16.49 -8.40 0.81
C PHE A 203 -16.68 -8.64 -0.69
N LEU A 204 -15.83 -9.44 -1.34
CA LEU A 204 -15.95 -9.74 -2.77
C LEU A 204 -17.25 -10.45 -3.14
N ASN A 205 -17.84 -11.23 -2.21
CA ASN A 205 -19.16 -11.84 -2.41
C ASN A 205 -20.29 -10.80 -2.44
N THR A 206 -20.10 -9.63 -1.82
CA THR A 206 -21.10 -8.54 -1.88
C THR A 206 -21.02 -7.74 -3.19
N LEU A 207 -19.93 -7.88 -3.97
CA LEU A 207 -19.72 -7.17 -5.24
C LEU A 207 -20.21 -7.94 -6.47
N ALA A 208 -20.71 -9.16 -6.25
CA ALA A 208 -21.17 -10.06 -7.33
C ALA A 208 -22.47 -9.61 -7.97
#